data_0e79066b4d6b209da008437b99a2aacd
#
_entry.id   0e79066b4d6b209da008437b99a2aacd
#
_cell.length_a   1.000
_cell.length_b   1.000
_cell.length_c   1.000
_cell.angle_alpha   90.00
_cell.angle_beta   90.00
_cell.angle_gamma   90.00
#
_symmetry.space_group_name_H-M   'P 1'
#
loop_
_entity.id
_entity.type
_entity.pdbx_description
1 polymer ?
#
loop_
_entity_poly.entity_id
_entity_poly.type
_entity_poly.pdbx_seq_one_letter_code
_entity_poly.pdbx_strand_id
1 'polypeptide(L)'
;MSLTLLAPSPEPALSVRPSLTREQKRQIRETFAIIEPASDLVARLFYMKSVDLDPSLGKLFKSPSRAQRRKFMAAMKVAVLSLDRLQSLQPILKLLGTRQREAGVKPGHYDTFQQAWVWTLEQSLQPRFPREAKDAWSSLLSEMTRATAS
;
A
#
# COMPACT_ATOMS: atom_id res chain seq x y z
N MET A 1 20.57 -32.38 17.44
CA MET A 1 20.09 -31.94 17.56
C MET A 1 19.81 -31.25 17.64
N SER A 2 19.73 -31.18 17.50
CA SER A 2 19.16 -30.37 17.52
C SER A 2 19.01 -29.59 17.46
N LEU A 3 18.97 -29.58 17.17
CA LEU A 3 18.55 -28.74 17.05
C LEU A 3 18.19 -28.02 17.05
N THR A 4 18.14 -28.26 16.93
CA THR A 4 17.55 -27.51 16.94
C THR A 4 17.27 -26.76 16.94
N LEU A 5 17.46 -27.07 16.67
CA LEU A 5 17.01 -26.36 16.63
C LEU A 5 16.75 -25.64 16.67
N LEU A 6 16.87 -25.82 16.47
CA LEU A 6 16.37 -25.08 16.51
C LEU A 6 16.01 -24.25 16.57
N ALA A 7 15.99 -24.31 16.38
CA ALA A 7 15.37 -23.54 16.38
C ALA A 7 15.00 -22.73 16.42
N PRO A 8 14.90 -22.50 16.24
CA PRO A 8 14.30 -21.59 16.20
C PRO A 8 13.91 -20.83 16.10
N SER A 9 13.80 -20.82 15.82
CA SER A 9 13.24 -20.11 15.72
C SER A 9 12.83 -19.38 15.63
N PRO A 10 12.70 -19.20 15.54
CA PRO A 10 11.98 -18.44 15.42
C PRO A 10 11.84 -17.53 15.28
N GLU A 11 11.89 -17.31 15.02
CA GLU A 11 11.57 -16.52 14.87
C GLU A 11 11.37 -16.02 14.29
N PRO A 12 11.56 -16.23 14.06
CA PRO A 12 11.18 -15.70 13.37
C PRO A 12 10.55 -15.52 12.90
N ALA A 13 10.24 -15.82 12.88
CA ALA A 13 9.50 -15.64 12.46
C ALA A 13 9.27 -15.05 12.09
N LEU A 14 9.55 -14.67 12.00
CA LEU A 14 9.32 -14.03 11.63
C LEU A 14 9.10 -13.60 11.10
N SER A 15 9.47 -13.74 11.17
CA SER A 15 9.19 -13.37 10.55
C SER A 15 9.01 -13.32 9.91
N VAL A 16 9.28 -13.53 10.30
CA VAL A 16 8.82 -13.66 9.46
C VAL A 16 7.74 -13.46 8.77
N ARG A 17 7.75 -13.04 8.54
CA ARG A 17 6.70 -12.56 7.78
C ARG A 17 7.01 -12.69 6.34
N PRO A 18 6.05 -13.22 5.56
CA PRO A 18 6.34 -13.48 4.16
C PRO A 18 6.76 -12.22 3.45
N SER A 19 7.93 -12.23 2.90
CA SER A 19 8.36 -11.23 1.97
C SER A 19 7.60 -11.44 0.67
N LEU A 20 7.45 -10.37 -0.10
CA LEU A 20 6.92 -10.49 -1.45
C LEU A 20 7.84 -11.38 -2.28
N THR A 21 7.25 -12.25 -3.09
CA THR A 21 8.02 -13.08 -4.00
C THR A 21 8.55 -12.23 -5.15
N ARG A 22 9.54 -12.78 -5.87
CA ARG A 22 10.08 -12.10 -7.04
C ARG A 22 8.98 -11.83 -8.07
N GLU A 23 8.09 -12.79 -8.27
CA GLU A 23 6.98 -12.63 -9.22
C GLU A 23 6.01 -11.55 -8.76
N GLN A 24 5.70 -11.50 -7.46
CA GLN A 24 4.83 -10.46 -6.93
C GLN A 24 5.44 -9.06 -7.13
N LYS A 25 6.72 -8.91 -6.88
CA LYS A 25 7.41 -7.64 -7.12
C LYS A 25 7.36 -7.25 -8.59
N ARG A 26 7.54 -8.21 -9.48
CA ARG A 26 7.47 -7.96 -10.91
C ARG A 26 6.07 -7.47 -11.30
N GLN A 27 5.03 -8.11 -10.80
CA GLN A 27 3.65 -7.72 -11.08
C GLN A 27 3.38 -6.29 -10.60
N ILE A 28 3.85 -5.96 -9.41
CA ILE A 28 3.67 -4.62 -8.87
C ILE A 28 4.38 -3.58 -9.74
N ARG A 29 5.63 -3.85 -10.13
CA ARG A 29 6.40 -2.91 -10.95
C ARG A 29 5.78 -2.71 -12.33
N GLU A 30 5.35 -3.79 -12.97
CA GLU A 30 4.77 -3.71 -14.31
C GLU A 30 3.44 -2.98 -14.30
N THR A 31 2.57 -3.28 -13.34
CA THR A 31 1.27 -2.63 -13.27
C THR A 31 1.40 -1.16 -12.88
N PHE A 32 2.31 -0.84 -11.97
CA PHE A 32 2.54 0.57 -11.62
C PHE A 32 3.06 1.36 -12.83
N ALA A 33 3.95 0.78 -13.61
CA ALA A 33 4.47 1.46 -14.80
C ALA A 33 3.37 1.79 -15.80
N ILE A 34 2.33 0.96 -15.88
CA ILE A 34 1.21 1.21 -16.78
C ILE A 34 0.38 2.41 -16.31
N ILE A 35 0.15 2.55 -15.01
CA ILE A 35 -0.72 3.62 -14.49
C ILE A 35 0.02 4.93 -14.26
N GLU A 36 1.33 4.89 -14.13
CA GLU A 36 2.10 6.08 -13.76
C GLU A 36 1.90 7.28 -14.69
N PRO A 37 1.82 7.11 -16.03
CA PRO A 37 1.57 8.26 -16.90
C PRO A 37 0.26 8.99 -16.63
N ALA A 38 -0.73 8.31 -16.03
CA ALA A 38 -2.02 8.89 -15.68
C ALA A 38 -2.16 9.11 -14.19
N SER A 39 -1.06 9.38 -13.49
CA SER A 39 -1.02 9.37 -12.03
C SER A 39 -2.03 10.31 -11.37
N ASP A 40 -2.29 11.49 -11.97
CA ASP A 40 -3.25 12.41 -11.36
C ASP A 40 -4.67 11.83 -11.38
N LEU A 41 -5.06 11.25 -12.51
CA LEU A 41 -6.37 10.60 -12.63
C LEU A 41 -6.46 9.41 -11.68
N VAL A 42 -5.41 8.61 -11.59
CA VAL A 42 -5.36 7.45 -10.71
C VAL A 42 -5.57 7.89 -9.26
N ALA A 43 -4.89 8.96 -8.84
CA ALA A 43 -5.04 9.49 -7.49
C ALA A 43 -6.46 10.01 -7.24
N ARG A 44 -7.06 10.68 -8.22
CA ARG A 44 -8.45 11.16 -8.11
C ARG A 44 -9.42 10.00 -7.88
N LEU A 45 -9.24 8.91 -8.63
CA LEU A 45 -10.08 7.73 -8.48
C LEU A 45 -9.94 7.12 -7.09
N PHE A 46 -8.71 7.09 -6.59
CA PHE A 46 -8.44 6.56 -5.26
C PHE A 46 -9.15 7.37 -4.16
N TYR A 47 -9.01 8.69 -4.20
CA TYR A 47 -9.65 9.53 -3.18
C TYR A 47 -11.17 9.46 -3.28
N MET A 48 -11.70 9.50 -4.49
CA MET A 48 -13.14 9.39 -4.71
C MET A 48 -13.68 8.08 -4.15
N LYS A 49 -13.00 6.97 -4.45
CA LYS A 49 -13.46 5.67 -3.99
C LYS A 49 -13.33 5.51 -2.48
N SER A 50 -12.30 6.10 -1.88
CA SER A 50 -12.13 6.08 -0.43
C SER A 50 -13.32 6.72 0.27
N VAL A 51 -13.76 7.89 -0.20
CA VAL A 51 -14.92 8.58 0.36
C VAL A 51 -16.21 7.82 0.10
N ASP A 52 -16.31 7.19 -1.07
CA ASP A 52 -17.44 6.35 -1.42
C ASP A 52 -17.61 5.19 -0.45
N LEU A 53 -16.50 4.53 -0.13
CA LEU A 53 -16.51 3.39 0.78
C LEU A 53 -16.71 3.81 2.23
N ASP A 54 -16.22 4.98 2.60
CA ASP A 54 -16.33 5.48 3.95
C ASP A 54 -16.55 7.00 3.92
N PRO A 55 -17.82 7.43 3.95
CA PRO A 55 -18.14 8.87 3.89
C PRO A 55 -17.51 9.70 5.01
N SER A 56 -17.12 9.09 6.12
CA SER A 56 -16.46 9.83 7.21
C SER A 56 -15.11 10.40 6.76
N LEU A 57 -14.54 9.87 5.69
CA LEU A 57 -13.31 10.39 5.11
C LEU A 57 -13.51 11.66 4.29
N GLY A 58 -14.75 12.07 4.09
CA GLY A 58 -15.07 13.24 3.28
C GLY A 58 -14.37 14.51 3.75
N LYS A 59 -14.20 14.66 5.06
CA LYS A 59 -13.52 15.82 5.63
C LYS A 59 -12.05 15.90 5.20
N LEU A 60 -11.43 14.74 5.00
CA LEU A 60 -10.02 14.66 4.65
C LEU A 60 -9.80 14.58 3.13
N PHE A 61 -10.70 13.90 2.42
CA PHE A 61 -10.45 13.49 1.03
C PHE A 61 -11.49 13.97 0.03
N LYS A 62 -12.47 14.76 0.44
CA LYS A 62 -13.54 15.17 -0.48
C LYS A 62 -13.02 15.96 -1.68
N SER A 63 -12.08 16.83 -1.45
CA SER A 63 -11.52 17.68 -2.50
C SER A 63 -10.00 17.78 -2.34
N PRO A 64 -9.29 16.66 -2.59
CA PRO A 64 -7.84 16.69 -2.45
C PRO A 64 -7.22 17.66 -3.45
N SER A 65 -6.25 18.43 -2.99
CA SER A 65 -5.54 19.34 -3.86
C SER A 65 -4.65 18.56 -4.83
N ARG A 66 -4.21 19.23 -5.89
CA ARG A 66 -3.26 18.64 -6.82
C ARG A 66 -1.97 18.23 -6.10
N ALA A 67 -1.53 19.06 -5.17
CA ALA A 67 -0.33 18.76 -4.38
C ALA A 67 -0.51 17.51 -3.53
N GLN A 68 -1.69 17.34 -2.92
CA GLN A 68 -1.99 16.17 -2.12
C GLN A 68 -2.02 14.90 -2.98
N ARG A 69 -2.64 14.98 -4.17
CA ARG A 69 -2.67 13.86 -5.10
C ARG A 69 -1.27 13.47 -5.54
N ARG A 70 -0.44 14.47 -5.81
CA ARG A 70 0.94 14.24 -6.23
C ARG A 70 1.76 13.58 -5.13
N LYS A 71 1.59 14.02 -3.89
CA LYS A 71 2.27 13.42 -2.75
C LYS A 71 1.88 11.97 -2.56
N PHE A 72 0.60 11.66 -2.74
CA PHE A 72 0.14 10.28 -2.62
C PHE A 72 0.81 9.38 -3.66
N MET A 73 0.80 9.80 -4.93
CA MET A 73 1.41 8.99 -5.98
C MET A 73 2.92 8.88 -5.82
N ALA A 74 3.56 9.94 -5.33
CA ALA A 74 5.00 9.89 -5.04
C ALA A 74 5.32 8.88 -3.95
N ALA A 75 4.48 8.82 -2.92
CA ALA A 75 4.65 7.84 -1.85
C ALA A 75 4.49 6.41 -2.38
N MET A 76 3.51 6.18 -3.25
CA MET A 76 3.35 4.88 -3.87
C MET A 76 4.55 4.51 -4.73
N LYS A 77 5.10 5.47 -5.46
CA LYS A 77 6.28 5.24 -6.27
C LYS A 77 7.48 4.87 -5.40
N VAL A 78 7.66 5.53 -4.27
CA VAL A 78 8.74 5.20 -3.34
C VAL A 78 8.60 3.76 -2.85
N ALA A 79 7.38 3.34 -2.53
CA ALA A 79 7.13 1.96 -2.11
C ALA A 79 7.51 0.97 -3.22
N VAL A 80 7.11 1.26 -4.47
CA VAL A 80 7.42 0.39 -5.60
C VAL A 80 8.93 0.33 -5.86
N LEU A 81 9.62 1.45 -5.73
CA LEU A 81 11.07 1.49 -5.91
C LEU A 81 11.81 0.79 -4.78
N SER A 82 11.16 0.59 -3.65
CA SER A 82 11.78 0.02 -2.45
C SER A 82 11.36 -1.43 -2.18
N LEU A 83 10.78 -2.11 -3.17
CA LEU A 83 10.25 -3.46 -2.97
C LEU A 83 11.29 -4.45 -2.45
N ASP A 84 12.56 -4.26 -2.79
CA ASP A 84 13.61 -5.16 -2.34
C ASP A 84 14.15 -4.83 -0.95
N ARG A 85 13.67 -3.74 -0.33
CA ARG A 85 14.12 -3.31 0.99
C ARG A 85 13.03 -2.54 1.73
N LEU A 86 11.83 -3.12 1.78
CA LEU A 86 10.66 -2.46 2.39
C LEU A 86 10.89 -2.06 3.83
N GLN A 87 11.67 -2.85 4.59
CA GLN A 87 11.94 -2.51 5.98
C GLN A 87 12.67 -1.18 6.13
N SER A 88 13.35 -0.70 5.08
CA SER A 88 14.02 0.60 5.14
C SER A 88 13.03 1.75 5.19
N LEU A 89 11.77 1.51 4.81
CA LEU A 89 10.71 2.52 4.85
C LEU A 89 10.04 2.62 6.21
N GLN A 90 10.33 1.70 7.13
CA GLN A 90 9.60 1.62 8.39
C GLN A 90 9.62 2.93 9.19
N PRO A 91 10.75 3.64 9.35
CA PRO A 91 10.72 4.90 10.09
C PRO A 91 9.86 5.96 9.43
N ILE A 92 9.87 6.03 8.09
CA ILE A 92 9.07 6.98 7.34
C ILE A 92 7.59 6.64 7.47
N LEU A 93 7.24 5.35 7.37
CA LEU A 93 5.86 4.92 7.50
C LEU A 93 5.32 5.16 8.90
N LYS A 94 6.14 4.99 9.93
CA LYS A 94 5.72 5.30 11.29
C LYS A 94 5.44 6.78 11.48
N LEU A 95 6.28 7.63 10.92
CA LEU A 95 6.06 9.07 10.96
C LEU A 95 4.79 9.45 10.21
N LEU A 96 4.58 8.88 9.04
CA LEU A 96 3.37 9.09 8.26
C LEU A 96 2.14 8.68 9.07
N GLY A 97 2.20 7.53 9.74
CA GLY A 97 1.10 7.07 10.59
C GLY A 97 0.76 8.04 11.70
N THR A 98 1.78 8.60 12.34
CA THR A 98 1.59 9.60 13.39
C THR A 98 0.85 10.83 12.83
N ARG A 99 1.30 11.33 11.69
CA ARG A 99 0.67 12.49 11.06
C ARG A 99 -0.76 12.20 10.61
N GLN A 100 -1.00 11.01 10.11
CA GLN A 100 -2.35 10.61 9.70
C GLN A 100 -3.29 10.55 10.90
N ARG A 101 -2.83 9.99 12.01
CA ARG A 101 -3.67 9.94 13.23
C ARG A 101 -3.97 11.34 13.75
N GLU A 102 -3.00 12.23 13.70
CA GLU A 102 -3.20 13.63 14.10
C GLU A 102 -4.21 14.33 13.20
N ALA A 103 -4.26 13.95 11.93
CA ALA A 103 -5.21 14.51 10.97
C ALA A 103 -6.59 13.87 11.08
N GLY A 104 -6.75 12.81 11.89
CA GLY A 104 -8.05 12.17 12.10
C GLY A 104 -8.23 10.82 11.43
N VAL A 105 -7.18 10.28 10.83
CA VAL A 105 -7.23 8.94 10.24
C VAL A 105 -7.25 7.91 11.36
N LYS A 106 -8.20 6.98 11.30
CA LYS A 106 -8.38 5.93 12.30
C LYS A 106 -7.90 4.59 11.77
N PRO A 107 -7.59 3.63 12.65
CA PRO A 107 -7.10 2.31 12.19
C PRO A 107 -8.00 1.64 11.17
N GLY A 108 -9.31 1.75 11.32
CA GLY A 108 -10.25 1.14 10.36
C GLY A 108 -10.20 1.75 8.97
N HIS A 109 -9.68 2.96 8.84
CA HIS A 109 -9.56 3.62 7.54
C HIS A 109 -8.54 2.95 6.64
N TYR A 110 -7.53 2.25 7.19
CA TYR A 110 -6.51 1.60 6.38
C TYR A 110 -7.09 0.50 5.51
N ASP A 111 -8.07 -0.23 6.02
CA ASP A 111 -8.80 -1.23 5.24
C ASP A 111 -9.50 -0.58 4.04
N THR A 112 -10.13 0.56 4.30
CA THR A 112 -10.81 1.34 3.25
C THR A 112 -9.81 1.79 2.18
N PHE A 113 -8.66 2.29 2.61
CA PHE A 113 -7.62 2.73 1.66
C PHE A 113 -7.14 1.57 0.80
N GLN A 114 -6.95 0.41 1.40
CA GLN A 114 -6.52 -0.77 0.66
C GLN A 114 -7.55 -1.19 -0.39
N GLN A 115 -8.81 -1.24 0.00
CA GLN A 115 -9.89 -1.57 -0.92
C GLN A 115 -10.00 -0.55 -2.04
N ALA A 116 -9.91 0.73 -1.71
CA ALA A 116 -10.01 1.81 -2.69
C ALA A 116 -8.87 1.74 -3.71
N TRP A 117 -7.65 1.45 -3.25
CA TRP A 117 -6.51 1.36 -4.15
C TRP A 117 -6.63 0.17 -5.09
N VAL A 118 -7.01 -1.00 -4.57
CA VAL A 118 -7.20 -2.18 -5.41
C VAL A 118 -8.30 -1.92 -6.45
N TRP A 119 -9.41 -1.31 -6.04
CA TRP A 119 -10.47 -0.94 -6.97
C TRP A 119 -9.95 0.01 -8.05
N THR A 120 -9.15 0.99 -7.66
CA THR A 120 -8.58 1.95 -8.60
C THR A 120 -7.70 1.26 -9.63
N LEU A 121 -6.88 0.31 -9.18
CA LEU A 121 -6.04 -0.47 -10.09
C LEU A 121 -6.89 -1.30 -11.05
N GLU A 122 -7.96 -1.90 -10.56
CA GLU A 122 -8.87 -2.67 -11.41
C GLU A 122 -9.46 -1.79 -12.51
N GLN A 123 -9.92 -0.60 -12.15
CA GLN A 123 -10.50 0.32 -13.13
C GLN A 123 -9.47 0.83 -14.13
N SER A 124 -8.25 1.05 -13.67
CA SER A 124 -7.20 1.65 -14.49
C SER A 124 -6.50 0.65 -15.41
N LEU A 125 -6.48 -0.61 -15.02
CA LEU A 125 -5.66 -1.64 -15.68
C LEU A 125 -6.45 -2.65 -16.50
N GLN A 126 -7.77 -2.70 -16.36
CA GLN A 126 -8.58 -3.67 -17.10
C GLN A 126 -8.25 -3.62 -18.58
N PRO A 127 -8.07 -4.76 -19.25
CA PRO A 127 -8.13 -6.13 -18.74
C PRO A 127 -6.79 -6.68 -18.25
N ARG A 128 -5.80 -5.84 -17.99
CA ARG A 128 -4.43 -6.25 -17.65
C ARG A 128 -4.17 -6.30 -16.15
N PHE A 129 -5.16 -6.72 -15.38
CA PHE A 129 -4.99 -6.82 -13.95
C PHE A 129 -5.33 -8.24 -13.51
N PRO A 130 -4.42 -9.21 -13.70
CA PRO A 130 -4.68 -10.58 -13.33
C PRO A 130 -4.71 -10.74 -11.81
N ARG A 131 -5.27 -11.85 -11.36
CA ARG A 131 -5.40 -12.11 -9.93
C ARG A 131 -4.07 -12.06 -9.19
N GLU A 132 -3.02 -12.54 -9.84
CA GLU A 132 -1.67 -12.51 -9.25
C GLU A 132 -1.22 -11.09 -8.94
N ALA A 133 -1.53 -10.14 -9.83
CA ALA A 133 -1.20 -8.74 -9.61
C ALA A 133 -2.03 -8.16 -8.46
N LYS A 134 -3.31 -8.50 -8.40
CA LYS A 134 -4.19 -8.07 -7.32
C LYS A 134 -3.68 -8.58 -5.97
N ASP A 135 -3.32 -9.85 -5.90
CA ASP A 135 -2.80 -10.46 -4.68
C ASP A 135 -1.47 -9.83 -4.28
N ALA A 136 -0.62 -9.53 -5.25
CA ALA A 136 0.67 -8.89 -5.00
C ALA A 136 0.50 -7.51 -4.38
N TRP A 137 -0.39 -6.70 -4.94
CA TRP A 137 -0.69 -5.37 -4.39
C TRP A 137 -1.30 -5.46 -3.01
N SER A 138 -2.21 -6.42 -2.79
CA SER A 138 -2.82 -6.60 -1.47
C SER A 138 -1.76 -6.94 -0.42
N SER A 139 -0.80 -7.77 -0.77
CA SER A 139 0.29 -8.13 0.13
C SER A 139 1.17 -6.92 0.45
N LEU A 140 1.51 -6.12 -0.56
CA LEU A 140 2.31 -4.91 -0.35
C LEU A 140 1.57 -3.93 0.56
N LEU A 141 0.30 -3.69 0.29
CA LEU A 141 -0.49 -2.74 1.08
C LEU A 141 -0.63 -3.20 2.53
N SER A 142 -0.78 -4.49 2.76
CA SER A 142 -0.85 -5.04 4.12
C SER A 142 0.45 -4.80 4.87
N GLU A 143 1.60 -5.00 4.20
CA GLU A 143 2.89 -4.73 4.80
C GLU A 143 3.02 -3.25 5.19
N MET A 144 2.67 -2.36 4.27
CA MET A 144 2.75 -0.92 4.50
C MET A 144 1.82 -0.49 5.63
N THR A 145 0.61 -1.03 5.67
CA THR A 145 -0.38 -0.71 6.70
C THR A 145 0.13 -1.09 8.08
N ARG A 146 0.74 -2.27 8.21
CA ARG A 146 1.28 -2.69 9.50
C ARG A 146 2.32 -1.71 10.01
N ALA A 147 3.19 -1.25 9.14
CA ALA A 147 4.24 -0.30 9.54
C ALA A 147 3.66 1.08 9.86
N THR A 148 2.66 1.51 9.10
CA THR A 148 2.04 2.82 9.27
C THR A 148 1.19 2.87 10.54
N ALA A 149 0.48 1.78 10.83
CA ALA A 149 -0.44 1.70 11.96
C ALA A 149 0.23 1.37 13.29
N SER A 150 1.49 0.98 13.28
CA SER A 150 2.21 0.56 14.49
C SER A 150 2.65 1.73 15.41
#